data_33976e68939b721648e10ed838de2aad
#
_entry.id   33976e68939b721648e10ed838de2aad
#
_cell.length_a   1.000
_cell.length_b   1.000
_cell.length_c   1.000
_cell.angle_alpha   90.00
_cell.angle_beta   90.00
_cell.angle_gamma   90.00
#
_symmetry.space_group_name_H-M   'P 1'
#
loop_
_entity.id
_entity.type
_entity.pdbx_description
1 polymer ?
#
loop_
_entity_poly.entity_id
_entity_poly.type
_entity_poly.pdbx_seq_one_letter_code
_entity_poly.pdbx_strand_id
1 'polypeptide(L)'
;MRLSRHQPFQNLLDRLAPKFFGAFFVAGLLLTGISCGKKGGTADWDTPGSSTPEATGTEPGIQAPVISAEEETAPDFEPMLIASQPASPPTDGGLRFITYNVENWLTMDRYVGGKNLKGAPKPEEEKAAVVALLVRHHPDVLGLSEIGAATDLAEIQQDLKDAGLDLPHSHYTGGSDPTRHLGLLSRFPITSTAKPAQSEYQLAGRTYAINRGILDATVAARGKSYRFLGLHLKSKRESEQGDQQAIRLNEARLLRRHVDSILKADAEARLIVYGDLNDTRATPVIKTITGKYNDPTYLTAIPAKDSRQQAWTHHWALHDIYSRIDFIMVTRALRQEVDFPGAKIIDDEGWDKASDHRAILAIFR
;
A
#
# COMPACT_ATOMS: atom_id res chain seq x y z
N MET A 1 17.04 68.28 20.69
CA MET A 1 16.56 68.51 22.06
C MET A 1 16.25 67.16 22.70
N ARG A 2 17.14 66.75 23.54
CA ARG A 2 17.04 66.16 24.90
C ARG A 2 16.13 64.91 24.99
N LEU A 3 16.71 63.68 25.19
CA LEU A 3 17.07 63.06 26.49
C LEU A 3 15.82 62.41 27.12
N SER A 4 15.74 61.22 27.68
CA SER A 4 16.73 60.33 28.29
C SER A 4 15.96 59.14 28.93
N ARG A 5 16.57 57.95 28.96
CA ARG A 5 16.75 57.06 30.13
C ARG A 5 15.48 56.57 30.86
N HIS A 6 15.26 55.36 31.28
CA HIS A 6 16.11 54.37 31.97
C HIS A 6 15.40 53.03 32.06
N GLN A 7 16.16 51.96 31.98
CA GLN A 7 15.96 50.69 32.69
C GLN A 7 16.21 50.90 34.22
N PRO A 8 16.13 49.90 35.10
CA PRO A 8 15.71 48.47 35.08
C PRO A 8 14.89 48.09 36.34
N PHE A 9 14.41 46.85 36.45
CA PHE A 9 14.38 46.19 37.76
C PHE A 9 14.47 44.63 37.55
N GLN A 10 15.58 44.15 38.04
CA GLN A 10 15.91 42.77 38.32
C GLN A 10 15.47 42.40 39.74
N ASN A 11 15.25 41.10 39.98
CA ASN A 11 15.26 40.38 41.25
C ASN A 11 13.97 40.41 42.11
N LEU A 12 13.38 39.24 42.22
CA LEU A 12 13.12 38.70 43.55
C LEU A 12 13.28 37.18 43.51
N LEU A 13 14.30 36.76 44.22
CA LEU A 13 14.76 35.42 44.51
C LEU A 13 13.88 34.75 45.60
N ASP A 14 13.84 33.42 45.49
CA ASP A 14 13.91 32.45 46.59
C ASP A 14 12.87 32.49 47.73
N ARG A 15 12.37 31.31 47.94
CA ARG A 15 12.02 30.61 49.19
C ARG A 15 10.63 29.98 49.10
N LEU A 16 10.57 28.64 49.06
CA LEU A 16 10.46 27.75 50.21
C LEU A 16 10.24 26.32 49.75
N ALA A 17 11.19 25.45 50.00
CA ALA A 17 10.92 24.04 50.20
C ALA A 17 10.48 23.80 51.65
N PRO A 18 9.77 22.74 51.96
CA PRO A 18 10.36 21.81 52.91
C PRO A 18 10.33 20.34 52.50
N LYS A 19 11.40 19.70 52.95
CA LYS A 19 11.67 18.30 53.04
C LYS A 19 10.65 17.58 53.96
N PHE A 20 10.26 16.36 53.60
CA PHE A 20 9.98 15.34 54.59
C PHE A 20 10.57 13.99 54.18
N PHE A 21 11.48 13.55 55.01
CA PHE A 21 12.02 12.21 55.16
C PHE A 21 10.97 11.27 55.78
N GLY A 22 10.95 10.03 55.37
CA GLY A 22 10.24 8.97 56.08
C GLY A 22 10.64 7.64 55.51
N ALA A 23 11.55 7.01 56.22
CA ALA A 23 12.10 5.68 55.97
C ALA A 23 11.27 4.56 56.62
N PHE A 24 11.59 3.32 56.23
CA PHE A 24 11.32 2.00 56.81
C PHE A 24 9.97 1.33 56.47
N PHE A 25 10.01 0.18 55.79
CA PHE A 25 10.14 -1.14 56.43
C PHE A 25 10.51 -2.21 55.40
N VAL A 26 11.56 -2.95 55.78
CA VAL A 26 11.98 -4.22 55.19
C VAL A 26 11.12 -5.32 55.81
N ALA A 27 10.52 -6.19 55.00
CA ALA A 27 10.12 -7.52 55.45
C ALA A 27 10.45 -8.50 54.33
N GLY A 28 11.48 -9.27 54.58
CA GLY A 28 11.85 -10.43 53.77
C GLY A 28 10.91 -11.59 54.04
N LEU A 29 10.58 -12.32 52.99
CA LEU A 29 10.15 -13.71 53.08
C LEU A 29 10.85 -14.50 51.99
N LEU A 30 11.75 -15.34 52.40
CA LEU A 30 12.34 -16.46 51.66
C LEU A 30 11.29 -17.54 51.47
N LEU A 31 11.05 -17.95 50.21
CA LEU A 31 10.54 -19.28 49.92
C LEU A 31 11.06 -19.77 48.57
N THR A 32 11.99 -20.65 48.66
CA THR A 32 12.33 -21.87 47.88
C THR A 32 11.99 -21.90 46.39
N GLY A 33 13.04 -22.10 45.62
CA GLY A 33 13.07 -22.34 44.20
C GLY A 33 12.34 -23.57 43.70
N ILE A 34 11.72 -23.42 42.54
CA ILE A 34 11.56 -24.49 41.57
C ILE A 34 12.08 -23.95 40.26
N SER A 35 13.23 -24.49 39.87
CA SER A 35 13.82 -24.31 38.55
C SER A 35 12.93 -24.98 37.52
N CYS A 36 12.39 -24.21 36.58
CA CYS A 36 11.83 -24.78 35.37
C CYS A 36 12.58 -24.14 34.17
N GLY A 37 13.41 -24.98 33.58
CA GLY A 37 14.31 -24.61 32.50
C GLY A 37 13.56 -24.07 31.26
N LYS A 38 13.99 -22.93 30.79
CA LYS A 38 13.70 -22.46 29.45
C LYS A 38 14.40 -23.38 28.45
N LYS A 39 13.66 -24.25 27.78
CA LYS A 39 14.06 -24.80 26.47
C LYS A 39 13.41 -23.95 25.38
N GLY A 40 14.22 -23.18 24.72
CA GLY A 40 13.87 -22.61 23.44
C GLY A 40 13.65 -23.76 22.42
N GLY A 41 12.44 -23.89 21.95
CA GLY A 41 12.10 -24.78 20.85
C GLY A 41 11.84 -23.94 19.62
N THR A 42 12.83 -23.87 18.73
CA THR A 42 12.61 -23.56 17.32
C THR A 42 11.82 -24.73 16.76
N ALA A 43 10.61 -24.47 16.29
CA ALA A 43 9.82 -25.46 15.58
C ALA A 43 10.43 -25.62 14.17
N ASP A 44 11.19 -26.68 14.03
CA ASP A 44 11.68 -27.21 12.75
C ASP A 44 10.53 -28.01 12.11
N TRP A 45 10.06 -27.57 10.96
CA TRP A 45 8.98 -28.20 10.19
C TRP A 45 9.53 -28.96 8.99
N ASP A 46 10.58 -29.76 9.19
CA ASP A 46 11.04 -30.70 8.16
C ASP A 46 11.50 -31.99 8.82
N THR A 47 10.64 -33.00 8.83
CA THR A 47 10.93 -34.40 8.46
C THR A 47 9.77 -35.32 8.90
N PRO A 48 9.14 -36.11 8.00
CA PRO A 48 8.32 -37.24 8.40
C PRO A 48 9.23 -38.40 8.80
N GLY A 49 9.24 -38.68 10.08
CA GLY A 49 9.91 -39.86 10.62
C GLY A 49 9.23 -41.15 10.18
N SER A 50 9.98 -42.00 9.52
CA SER A 50 9.64 -43.39 9.27
C SER A 50 9.62 -44.18 10.60
N SER A 51 8.49 -44.71 10.98
CA SER A 51 8.39 -45.88 11.87
C SER A 51 7.48 -46.88 11.21
N THR A 52 8.07 -47.93 10.68
CA THR A 52 7.43 -49.16 10.31
C THR A 52 7.09 -49.99 11.55
N PRO A 53 5.87 -50.56 11.65
CA PRO A 53 5.65 -51.79 12.41
C PRO A 53 5.66 -52.97 11.44
N GLU A 54 6.48 -53.96 11.75
CA GLU A 54 6.38 -55.33 11.20
C GLU A 54 5.00 -55.92 11.50
N ALA A 55 4.32 -56.35 10.45
CA ALA A 55 3.21 -57.30 10.57
C ALA A 55 3.41 -58.40 9.56
N THR A 56 3.74 -59.55 10.05
CA THR A 56 3.65 -60.87 9.37
C THR A 56 2.21 -61.18 9.04
N GLY A 57 1.92 -61.43 7.78
CA GLY A 57 0.61 -61.92 7.34
C GLY A 57 0.62 -62.22 5.82
N THR A 58 0.82 -63.48 5.49
CA THR A 58 0.69 -64.08 4.16
C THR A 58 -0.77 -64.05 3.71
N GLU A 59 -1.05 -63.46 2.55
CA GLU A 59 -2.22 -63.81 1.73
C GLU A 59 -1.96 -63.50 0.22
N PRO A 60 -2.71 -64.14 -0.72
CA PRO A 60 -2.19 -64.60 -2.00
C PRO A 60 -2.38 -63.55 -3.12
N GLY A 61 -1.52 -63.74 -4.11
CA GLY A 61 -1.33 -62.85 -5.27
C GLY A 61 -2.58 -62.58 -6.14
N ILE A 62 -2.74 -61.28 -6.39
CA ILE A 62 -3.47 -60.80 -7.56
C ILE A 62 -2.44 -60.09 -8.45
N GLN A 63 -2.16 -60.66 -9.61
CA GLN A 63 -1.33 -60.05 -10.64
C GLN A 63 -2.07 -58.85 -11.21
N ALA A 64 -1.48 -57.67 -11.05
CA ALA A 64 -1.92 -56.50 -11.79
C ALA A 64 -1.46 -56.59 -13.25
N PRO A 65 -2.28 -56.11 -14.21
CA PRO A 65 -1.90 -56.12 -15.61
C PRO A 65 -0.75 -55.15 -15.85
N VAL A 66 0.28 -55.60 -16.54
CA VAL A 66 1.37 -54.79 -17.07
C VAL A 66 0.78 -53.91 -18.19
N ILE A 67 0.54 -52.65 -17.91
CA ILE A 67 0.26 -51.65 -18.94
C ILE A 67 1.61 -51.19 -19.48
N SER A 68 1.92 -51.52 -20.73
CA SER A 68 3.06 -50.97 -21.46
C SER A 68 2.90 -49.43 -21.51
N ALA A 69 3.89 -48.72 -20.98
CA ALA A 69 3.99 -47.28 -21.16
C ALA A 69 4.30 -47.01 -22.64
N GLU A 70 3.28 -46.65 -23.41
CA GLU A 70 3.48 -45.88 -24.63
C GLU A 70 3.85 -44.46 -24.18
N GLU A 71 5.00 -44.02 -24.64
CA GLU A 71 5.53 -42.67 -24.48
C GLU A 71 4.60 -41.71 -25.22
N GLU A 72 3.58 -41.19 -24.53
CA GLU A 72 2.74 -40.11 -25.02
C GLU A 72 3.59 -38.85 -24.97
N THR A 73 4.15 -38.45 -26.12
CA THR A 73 4.80 -37.14 -26.28
C THR A 73 3.76 -36.09 -25.98
N ALA A 74 3.99 -35.35 -24.86
CA ALA A 74 3.19 -34.18 -24.53
C ALA A 74 3.16 -33.25 -25.75
N PRO A 75 1.98 -32.72 -26.12
CA PRO A 75 1.89 -31.74 -27.19
C PRO A 75 2.72 -30.51 -26.79
N ASP A 76 3.59 -30.06 -27.70
CA ASP A 76 4.28 -28.78 -27.60
C ASP A 76 3.23 -27.68 -27.43
N PHE A 77 3.04 -27.24 -26.21
CA PHE A 77 2.32 -26.02 -25.92
C PHE A 77 3.23 -24.86 -26.35
N GLU A 78 3.13 -24.45 -27.60
CA GLU A 78 3.54 -23.10 -27.96
C GLU A 78 2.70 -22.11 -27.10
N PRO A 79 3.32 -21.21 -26.35
CA PRO A 79 2.56 -20.17 -25.68
C PRO A 79 1.90 -19.34 -26.79
N MET A 80 0.61 -19.55 -26.99
CA MET A 80 -0.21 -18.62 -27.76
C MET A 80 -0.13 -17.26 -27.06
N LEU A 81 0.83 -16.45 -27.48
CA LEU A 81 0.77 -15.00 -27.30
C LEU A 81 -0.50 -14.55 -28.03
N ILE A 82 -1.61 -14.55 -27.32
CA ILE A 82 -2.77 -13.78 -27.72
C ILE A 82 -2.30 -12.33 -27.63
N ALA A 83 -1.78 -11.81 -28.72
CA ALA A 83 -1.68 -10.38 -28.92
C ALA A 83 -3.12 -9.88 -28.94
N SER A 84 -3.68 -9.63 -27.75
CA SER A 84 -4.92 -8.92 -27.61
C SER A 84 -4.67 -7.55 -28.22
N GLN A 85 -5.33 -7.26 -29.34
CA GLN A 85 -5.30 -5.93 -29.93
C GLN A 85 -5.59 -4.93 -28.81
N PRO A 86 -4.85 -3.80 -28.75
CA PRO A 86 -5.13 -2.78 -27.76
C PRO A 86 -6.61 -2.43 -27.82
N ALA A 87 -7.31 -2.60 -26.71
CA ALA A 87 -8.72 -2.26 -26.65
C ALA A 87 -8.85 -0.79 -27.01
N SER A 88 -9.73 -0.45 -27.95
CA SER A 88 -9.98 0.95 -28.31
C SER A 88 -10.33 1.74 -27.06
N PRO A 89 -9.84 2.98 -26.91
CA PRO A 89 -10.16 3.82 -25.76
C PRO A 89 -11.66 3.83 -25.52
N PRO A 90 -12.13 3.64 -24.29
CA PRO A 90 -13.55 3.67 -24.02
C PRO A 90 -14.16 5.01 -24.41
N THR A 91 -15.28 5.00 -25.12
CA THR A 91 -15.99 6.20 -25.61
C THR A 91 -16.88 6.86 -24.58
N ASP A 92 -16.82 6.40 -23.32
CA ASP A 92 -17.71 6.81 -22.22
C ASP A 92 -17.53 8.28 -21.75
N GLY A 93 -16.54 8.99 -22.30
CA GLY A 93 -16.34 10.42 -22.06
C GLY A 93 -15.79 10.81 -20.69
N GLY A 94 -15.68 9.87 -19.75
CA GLY A 94 -15.19 10.09 -18.38
C GLY A 94 -13.66 10.06 -18.25
N LEU A 95 -13.11 10.71 -17.21
CA LEU A 95 -11.71 10.55 -16.79
C LEU A 95 -11.57 9.22 -16.06
N ARG A 96 -10.78 8.31 -16.59
CA ARG A 96 -10.53 6.98 -16.03
C ARG A 96 -9.29 7.01 -15.14
N PHE A 97 -9.46 6.72 -13.88
CA PHE A 97 -8.38 6.67 -12.90
C PHE A 97 -8.22 5.26 -12.34
N ILE A 98 -7.01 4.75 -12.34
CA ILE A 98 -6.64 3.50 -11.66
C ILE A 98 -5.66 3.80 -10.55
N THR A 99 -5.87 3.20 -9.35
CA THR A 99 -4.84 3.06 -8.32
C THR A 99 -4.41 1.61 -8.20
N TYR A 100 -3.09 1.38 -8.12
CA TYR A 100 -2.55 0.03 -8.07
C TYR A 100 -1.26 -0.06 -7.24
N ASN A 101 -1.23 -0.95 -6.26
CA ASN A 101 0.00 -1.42 -5.65
C ASN A 101 0.55 -2.54 -6.56
N VAL A 102 1.72 -2.33 -7.15
CA VAL A 102 2.31 -3.23 -8.17
C VAL A 102 3.28 -4.25 -7.57
N GLU A 103 3.20 -4.47 -6.27
CA GLU A 103 4.00 -5.47 -5.55
C GLU A 103 5.50 -5.41 -5.90
N ASN A 104 6.16 -4.38 -5.34
CA ASN A 104 7.61 -4.23 -5.45
C ASN A 104 8.16 -4.18 -6.89
N TRP A 105 7.68 -3.27 -7.73
CA TRP A 105 8.33 -2.97 -9.01
C TRP A 105 9.64 -2.21 -8.75
N LEU A 106 10.63 -2.95 -8.30
CA LEU A 106 11.93 -2.46 -7.85
C LEU A 106 12.93 -3.61 -7.78
N THR A 107 14.20 -3.26 -7.66
CA THR A 107 15.27 -4.22 -7.40
C THR A 107 15.39 -4.52 -5.90
N MET A 108 15.27 -5.78 -5.52
CA MET A 108 15.36 -6.24 -4.11
C MET A 108 15.79 -7.72 -4.04
N ASP A 109 16.07 -8.21 -2.83
CA ASP A 109 16.24 -9.65 -2.63
C ASP A 109 14.90 -10.37 -2.79
N ARG A 110 14.87 -11.41 -3.65
CA ARG A 110 13.65 -12.17 -3.99
C ARG A 110 13.85 -13.66 -3.85
N TYR A 111 12.75 -14.33 -3.52
CA TYR A 111 12.68 -15.79 -3.57
C TYR A 111 11.85 -16.20 -4.79
N VAL A 112 12.51 -16.73 -5.82
CA VAL A 112 11.89 -17.10 -7.09
C VAL A 112 12.35 -18.51 -7.49
N GLY A 113 11.40 -19.36 -7.83
CA GLY A 113 11.70 -20.72 -8.29
C GLY A 113 12.50 -21.56 -7.30
N GLY A 114 12.27 -21.40 -5.98
CA GLY A 114 12.99 -22.13 -4.94
C GLY A 114 14.38 -21.58 -4.62
N LYS A 115 14.77 -20.40 -5.14
CA LYS A 115 16.10 -19.81 -4.97
C LYS A 115 16.03 -18.38 -4.43
N ASN A 116 16.95 -18.04 -3.53
CA ASN A 116 17.17 -16.66 -3.09
C ASN A 116 18.02 -15.92 -4.12
N LEU A 117 17.46 -14.90 -4.75
CA LEU A 117 18.14 -14.02 -5.70
C LEU A 117 18.40 -12.68 -5.03
N LYS A 118 19.65 -12.27 -4.94
CA LYS A 118 20.03 -10.97 -4.38
C LYS A 118 19.96 -9.88 -5.43
N GLY A 119 19.35 -8.74 -5.07
CA GLY A 119 19.29 -7.57 -5.93
C GLY A 119 18.62 -7.88 -7.28
N ALA A 120 17.53 -8.64 -7.28
CA ALA A 120 16.79 -9.01 -8.49
C ALA A 120 15.65 -8.02 -8.78
N PRO A 121 15.40 -7.66 -10.04
CA PRO A 121 14.21 -6.89 -10.43
C PRO A 121 12.92 -7.71 -10.24
N LYS A 122 11.76 -7.07 -10.37
CA LYS A 122 10.49 -7.79 -10.49
C LYS A 122 10.55 -8.72 -11.71
N PRO A 123 10.07 -9.99 -11.60
CA PRO A 123 10.09 -10.93 -12.72
C PRO A 123 9.37 -10.37 -13.96
N GLU A 124 9.92 -10.61 -15.15
CA GLU A 124 9.37 -10.07 -16.39
C GLU A 124 7.94 -10.55 -16.68
N GLU A 125 7.61 -11.79 -16.30
CA GLU A 125 6.26 -12.33 -16.43
C GLU A 125 5.24 -11.59 -15.53
N GLU A 126 5.65 -11.17 -14.34
CA GLU A 126 4.82 -10.37 -13.43
C GLU A 126 4.67 -8.92 -13.93
N LYS A 127 5.76 -8.33 -14.47
CA LYS A 127 5.71 -7.01 -15.12
C LYS A 127 4.77 -7.03 -16.32
N ALA A 128 4.89 -8.05 -17.18
CA ALA A 128 4.01 -8.23 -18.34
C ALA A 128 2.54 -8.35 -17.93
N ALA A 129 2.24 -9.07 -16.84
CA ALA A 129 0.89 -9.20 -16.30
C ALA A 129 0.32 -7.85 -15.81
N VAL A 130 1.12 -7.03 -15.11
CA VAL A 130 0.74 -5.66 -14.72
C VAL A 130 0.43 -4.81 -15.95
N VAL A 131 1.31 -4.81 -16.95
CA VAL A 131 1.14 -4.03 -18.19
C VAL A 131 -0.12 -4.47 -18.93
N ALA A 132 -0.32 -5.78 -19.12
CA ALA A 132 -1.50 -6.32 -19.81
C ALA A 132 -2.82 -5.92 -19.14
N LEU A 133 -2.86 -5.97 -17.78
CA LEU A 133 -4.01 -5.54 -17.01
C LEU A 133 -4.29 -4.04 -17.23
N LEU A 134 -3.27 -3.19 -17.13
CA LEU A 134 -3.41 -1.75 -17.27
C LEU A 134 -3.82 -1.34 -18.69
N VAL A 135 -3.22 -1.94 -19.72
CA VAL A 135 -3.57 -1.71 -21.12
C VAL A 135 -5.04 -2.08 -21.39
N ARG A 136 -5.52 -3.20 -20.87
CA ARG A 136 -6.92 -3.63 -21.02
C ARG A 136 -7.91 -2.63 -20.45
N HIS A 137 -7.58 -1.99 -19.33
CA HIS A 137 -8.48 -1.05 -18.66
C HIS A 137 -8.31 0.40 -19.06
N HIS A 138 -7.31 0.75 -19.86
CA HIS A 138 -7.10 2.07 -20.46
C HIS A 138 -7.28 3.24 -19.47
N PRO A 139 -6.49 3.35 -18.40
CA PRO A 139 -6.53 4.53 -17.53
C PRO A 139 -6.08 5.78 -18.29
N ASP A 140 -6.69 6.92 -17.97
CA ASP A 140 -6.19 8.24 -18.34
C ASP A 140 -5.17 8.77 -17.34
N VAL A 141 -5.34 8.36 -16.07
CA VAL A 141 -4.43 8.65 -14.95
C VAL A 141 -4.22 7.37 -14.16
N LEU A 142 -2.98 7.09 -13.79
CA LEU A 142 -2.56 5.89 -13.08
C LEU A 142 -1.75 6.26 -11.85
N GLY A 143 -2.24 5.92 -10.67
CA GLY A 143 -1.55 6.07 -9.39
C GLY A 143 -0.94 4.75 -8.93
N LEU A 144 0.37 4.74 -8.70
CA LEU A 144 1.15 3.55 -8.42
C LEU A 144 1.80 3.62 -7.03
N SER A 145 1.85 2.50 -6.34
CA SER A 145 2.64 2.29 -5.13
C SER A 145 3.55 1.07 -5.25
N GLU A 146 4.58 1.04 -4.42
CA GLU A 146 5.68 0.07 -4.44
C GLU A 146 6.56 0.15 -5.68
N ILE A 147 6.76 1.37 -6.16
CA ILE A 147 7.77 1.69 -7.17
C ILE A 147 9.12 1.84 -6.47
N GLY A 148 10.18 1.38 -7.09
CA GLY A 148 11.56 1.58 -6.64
C GLY A 148 12.06 2.99 -6.93
N ALA A 149 13.12 3.12 -7.73
CA ALA A 149 13.66 4.41 -8.15
C ALA A 149 12.78 5.10 -9.21
N ALA A 150 13.08 6.36 -9.50
CA ALA A 150 12.40 7.07 -10.59
C ALA A 150 12.60 6.39 -11.97
N THR A 151 13.69 5.66 -12.15
CA THR A 151 13.96 4.83 -13.32
C THR A 151 12.98 3.68 -13.46
N ASP A 152 12.51 3.09 -12.34
CA ASP A 152 11.52 2.02 -12.38
C ASP A 152 10.13 2.55 -12.80
N LEU A 153 9.78 3.80 -12.40
CA LEU A 153 8.60 4.46 -12.91
C LEU A 153 8.70 4.75 -14.42
N ALA A 154 9.89 5.15 -14.89
CA ALA A 154 10.13 5.39 -16.31
C ALA A 154 10.07 4.08 -17.12
N GLU A 155 10.54 2.96 -16.56
CA GLU A 155 10.39 1.63 -17.14
C GLU A 155 8.91 1.27 -17.33
N ILE A 156 8.09 1.36 -16.28
CA ILE A 156 6.63 1.12 -16.39
C ILE A 156 6.00 2.02 -17.46
N GLN A 157 6.36 3.29 -17.48
CA GLN A 157 5.85 4.26 -18.48
C GLN A 157 6.18 3.83 -19.90
N GLN A 158 7.41 3.37 -20.13
CA GLN A 158 7.85 2.89 -21.43
C GLN A 158 7.16 1.58 -21.82
N ASP A 159 7.08 0.61 -20.92
CA ASP A 159 6.41 -0.68 -21.15
C ASP A 159 4.93 -0.49 -21.51
N LEU A 160 4.24 0.42 -20.81
CA LEU A 160 2.86 0.78 -21.13
C LEU A 160 2.74 1.41 -22.51
N LYS A 161 3.67 2.31 -22.86
CA LYS A 161 3.70 2.97 -24.16
C LYS A 161 3.94 1.97 -25.30
N ASP A 162 4.88 1.05 -25.12
CA ASP A 162 5.20 0.01 -26.11
C ASP A 162 4.02 -0.96 -26.30
N ALA A 163 3.22 -1.15 -25.25
CA ALA A 163 1.98 -1.91 -25.29
C ALA A 163 0.74 -1.11 -25.75
N GLY A 164 0.93 0.15 -26.21
CA GLY A 164 -0.13 0.98 -26.79
C GLY A 164 -0.89 1.88 -25.81
N LEU A 165 -0.45 1.99 -24.55
CA LEU A 165 -1.01 2.90 -23.57
C LEU A 165 -0.04 4.04 -23.26
N ASP A 166 -0.15 5.16 -23.99
CA ASP A 166 0.72 6.32 -23.82
C ASP A 166 0.22 7.24 -22.71
N LEU A 167 1.01 7.33 -21.63
CA LEU A 167 0.81 8.21 -20.46
C LEU A 167 2.04 9.11 -20.29
N PRO A 168 2.20 10.15 -21.13
CA PRO A 168 3.48 10.86 -21.29
C PRO A 168 3.89 11.72 -20.10
N HIS A 169 2.96 12.04 -19.19
CA HIS A 169 3.26 12.88 -18.03
C HIS A 169 3.42 12.01 -16.78
N SER A 170 4.49 12.27 -16.02
CA SER A 170 4.80 11.50 -14.80
C SER A 170 5.13 12.41 -13.63
N HIS A 171 4.84 11.94 -12.42
CA HIS A 171 5.30 12.52 -11.17
C HIS A 171 5.69 11.40 -10.22
N TYR A 172 6.84 11.57 -9.56
CA TYR A 172 7.43 10.60 -8.63
C TYR A 172 7.65 11.27 -7.28
N THR A 173 7.36 10.55 -6.20
CA THR A 173 7.62 11.04 -4.84
C THR A 173 7.95 9.89 -3.90
N GLY A 174 8.69 10.21 -2.84
CA GLY A 174 9.05 9.29 -1.77
C GLY A 174 9.08 9.98 -0.41
N GLY A 175 9.43 9.21 0.61
CA GLY A 175 9.54 9.65 1.99
C GLY A 175 10.83 9.14 2.64
N SER A 176 10.74 8.67 3.89
CA SER A 176 11.88 8.12 4.62
C SER A 176 12.20 6.64 4.29
N ASP A 177 11.30 5.93 3.61
CA ASP A 177 11.59 4.60 3.08
C ASP A 177 12.51 4.73 1.86
N PRO A 178 13.71 4.14 1.87
CA PRO A 178 14.66 4.30 0.78
C PRO A 178 14.34 3.41 -0.44
N THR A 179 13.37 2.52 -0.34
CA THR A 179 13.13 1.47 -1.34
C THR A 179 11.78 1.59 -2.05
N ARG A 180 10.72 1.99 -1.34
CA ARG A 180 9.36 2.02 -1.89
C ARG A 180 8.85 3.43 -2.01
N HIS A 181 8.40 3.77 -3.20
CA HIS A 181 7.97 5.12 -3.56
C HIS A 181 6.60 5.10 -4.27
N LEU A 182 6.14 6.28 -4.64
CA LEU A 182 4.87 6.51 -5.30
C LEU A 182 5.09 7.10 -6.69
N GLY A 183 4.28 6.67 -7.64
CA GLY A 183 4.28 7.19 -9.00
C GLY A 183 2.87 7.61 -9.43
N LEU A 184 2.80 8.65 -10.27
CA LEU A 184 1.62 9.04 -11.02
C LEU A 184 2.00 9.14 -12.48
N LEU A 185 1.26 8.44 -13.35
CA LEU A 185 1.35 8.60 -14.80
C LEU A 185 0.03 9.17 -15.31
N SER A 186 0.10 10.03 -16.32
CA SER A 186 -1.09 10.69 -16.84
C SER A 186 -1.00 10.89 -18.36
N ARG A 187 -2.11 10.66 -19.05
CA ARG A 187 -2.31 11.07 -20.46
C ARG A 187 -2.38 12.58 -20.60
N PHE A 188 -2.86 13.26 -19.57
CA PHE A 188 -3.08 14.70 -19.54
C PHE A 188 -1.97 15.43 -18.78
N PRO A 189 -1.72 16.71 -19.09
CA PRO A 189 -0.68 17.48 -18.43
C PRO A 189 -0.82 17.52 -16.91
N ILE A 190 0.29 17.27 -16.20
CA ILE A 190 0.44 17.57 -14.77
C ILE A 190 0.82 19.04 -14.68
N THR A 191 -0.11 19.88 -14.23
CA THR A 191 0.05 21.35 -14.24
C THR A 191 0.72 21.90 -13.00
N SER A 192 0.65 21.17 -11.89
CA SER A 192 1.35 21.52 -10.66
C SER A 192 1.60 20.28 -9.78
N THR A 193 2.65 20.38 -8.97
CA THR A 193 2.96 19.42 -7.92
C THR A 193 3.20 20.18 -6.61
N ALA A 194 2.91 19.57 -5.48
CA ALA A 194 3.15 20.19 -4.19
C ALA A 194 3.73 19.17 -3.20
N LYS A 195 4.30 19.69 -2.12
CA LYS A 195 4.69 18.89 -0.97
C LYS A 195 3.83 19.29 0.22
N PRO A 196 3.44 18.35 1.10
CA PRO A 196 2.74 18.72 2.32
C PRO A 196 3.62 19.66 3.17
N ALA A 197 3.02 20.65 3.80
CA ALA A 197 3.73 21.58 4.68
C ALA A 197 4.37 20.86 5.89
N GLN A 198 3.87 19.67 6.22
CA GLN A 198 4.36 18.86 7.31
C GLN A 198 4.44 17.39 6.88
N SER A 199 5.64 16.82 6.98
CA SER A 199 5.94 15.42 6.65
C SER A 199 6.48 14.62 7.81
N GLU A 200 6.61 15.25 9.00
CA GLU A 200 7.18 14.65 10.21
C GLU A 200 6.21 14.73 11.38
N TYR A 201 6.38 13.82 12.34
CA TYR A 201 5.60 13.75 13.58
C TYR A 201 6.44 13.20 14.74
N GLN A 202 6.00 13.47 15.97
CA GLN A 202 6.60 12.91 17.18
C GLN A 202 5.81 11.69 17.65
N LEU A 203 6.52 10.59 17.97
CA LEU A 203 5.94 9.39 18.56
C LEU A 203 6.94 8.80 19.56
N ALA A 204 6.50 8.58 20.80
CA ALA A 204 7.32 8.01 21.88
C ALA A 204 8.70 8.69 22.05
N GLY A 205 8.75 10.03 21.95
CA GLY A 205 9.97 10.82 22.10
C GLY A 205 10.94 10.78 20.90
N ARG A 206 10.52 10.20 19.77
CA ARG A 206 11.31 10.14 18.52
C ARG A 206 10.59 10.90 17.40
N THR A 207 11.38 11.51 16.52
CA THR A 207 10.88 12.09 15.27
C THR A 207 10.81 11.02 14.19
N TYR A 208 9.66 10.93 13.55
CA TYR A 208 9.43 10.08 12.39
C TYR A 208 9.03 10.94 11.19
N ALA A 209 9.52 10.60 10.02
CA ALA A 209 8.99 11.12 8.77
C ALA A 209 8.01 10.11 8.15
N ILE A 210 7.07 10.59 7.35
CA ILE A 210 6.17 9.71 6.59
C ILE A 210 6.97 8.77 5.69
N ASN A 211 6.67 7.47 5.73
CA ASN A 211 7.54 6.47 5.11
C ASN A 211 7.62 6.62 3.59
N ARG A 212 6.51 6.63 2.86
CA ARG A 212 6.49 6.69 1.39
C ARG A 212 6.16 8.07 0.85
N GLY A 213 5.99 9.06 1.75
CA GLY A 213 5.60 10.41 1.36
C GLY A 213 4.09 10.54 1.08
N ILE A 214 3.72 11.72 0.61
CA ILE A 214 2.41 12.03 0.03
C ILE A 214 2.68 12.56 -1.37
N LEU A 215 2.29 11.83 -2.39
CA LEU A 215 2.30 12.32 -3.75
C LEU A 215 1.19 13.36 -3.92
N ASP A 216 1.49 14.54 -4.42
CA ASP A 216 0.51 15.61 -4.66
C ASP A 216 0.73 16.20 -6.04
N ALA A 217 -0.21 15.95 -6.93
CA ALA A 217 -0.14 16.39 -8.32
C ALA A 217 -1.52 16.82 -8.83
N THR A 218 -1.56 17.91 -9.59
CA THR A 218 -2.78 18.39 -10.26
C THR A 218 -2.69 18.09 -11.75
N VAL A 219 -3.69 17.40 -12.26
CA VAL A 219 -3.84 17.04 -13.68
C VAL A 219 -4.94 17.89 -14.29
N ALA A 220 -4.64 18.56 -15.42
CA ALA A 220 -5.62 19.30 -16.21
C ALA A 220 -6.21 18.38 -17.27
N ALA A 221 -7.43 17.91 -17.09
CA ALA A 221 -8.08 16.98 -18.00
C ALA A 221 -9.50 17.45 -18.34
N ARG A 222 -9.87 17.40 -19.63
CA ARG A 222 -11.25 17.65 -20.09
C ARG A 222 -11.83 18.99 -19.61
N GLY A 223 -11.00 20.04 -19.55
CA GLY A 223 -11.40 21.39 -19.10
C GLY A 223 -11.57 21.54 -17.58
N LYS A 224 -11.19 20.53 -16.81
CA LYS A 224 -11.25 20.52 -15.35
C LYS A 224 -9.86 20.26 -14.76
N SER A 225 -9.66 20.68 -13.50
CA SER A 225 -8.45 20.36 -12.72
C SER A 225 -8.80 19.31 -11.66
N TYR A 226 -8.05 18.21 -11.64
CA TYR A 226 -8.17 17.14 -10.67
C TYR A 226 -6.87 17.04 -9.86
N ARG A 227 -6.96 17.09 -8.54
CA ARG A 227 -5.80 16.98 -7.66
C ARG A 227 -5.74 15.58 -7.05
N PHE A 228 -4.63 14.91 -7.26
CA PHE A 228 -4.38 13.54 -6.84
C PHE A 228 -3.43 13.52 -5.65
N LEU A 229 -3.88 12.94 -4.53
CA LEU A 229 -3.05 12.68 -3.36
C LEU A 229 -2.84 11.17 -3.23
N GLY A 230 -1.64 10.69 -3.61
CA GLY A 230 -1.26 9.29 -3.53
C GLY A 230 -0.59 8.94 -2.21
N LEU A 231 -0.90 7.76 -1.67
CA LEU A 231 -0.34 7.26 -0.42
C LEU A 231 -0.04 5.78 -0.48
N HIS A 232 0.96 5.39 0.34
CA HIS A 232 1.16 4.03 0.78
C HIS A 232 1.57 4.08 2.26
N LEU A 233 0.61 3.86 3.15
CA LEU A 233 0.84 3.98 4.59
C LEU A 233 1.65 2.80 5.14
N LYS A 234 2.21 2.96 6.33
CA LYS A 234 3.01 1.94 7.00
C LYS A 234 2.25 0.61 7.09
N SER A 235 2.87 -0.48 6.63
CA SER A 235 2.28 -1.82 6.67
C SER A 235 2.06 -2.32 8.10
N LYS A 236 1.25 -3.37 8.26
CA LYS A 236 1.01 -4.04 9.55
C LYS A 236 2.14 -4.98 9.97
N ARG A 237 3.09 -5.27 9.07
CA ARG A 237 4.25 -6.12 9.39
C ARG A 237 5.05 -5.50 10.52
N GLU A 238 5.34 -6.29 11.54
CA GLU A 238 6.18 -5.85 12.65
C GLU A 238 7.56 -5.41 12.16
N SER A 239 8.07 -4.37 12.76
CA SER A 239 9.41 -3.87 12.50
C SER A 239 9.97 -3.17 13.75
N GLU A 240 11.28 -3.03 13.81
CA GLU A 240 11.99 -2.36 14.91
C GLU A 240 11.67 -0.85 15.00
N GLN A 241 10.97 -0.29 14.04
CA GLN A 241 10.59 1.13 14.03
C GLN A 241 9.63 1.51 15.17
N GLY A 242 8.89 0.56 15.74
CA GLY A 242 7.95 0.77 16.84
C GLY A 242 6.53 0.26 16.54
N ASP A 243 5.54 0.82 17.24
CA ASP A 243 4.12 0.46 17.03
C ASP A 243 3.63 0.85 15.65
N GLN A 244 3.42 -0.13 14.79
CA GLN A 244 3.03 0.05 13.40
C GLN A 244 1.66 0.71 13.27
N GLN A 245 0.74 0.45 14.19
CA GLN A 245 -0.57 1.08 14.19
C GLN A 245 -0.49 2.57 14.53
N ALA A 246 0.33 2.92 15.53
CA ALA A 246 0.55 4.31 15.91
C ALA A 246 1.27 5.09 14.80
N ILE A 247 2.27 4.49 14.14
CA ILE A 247 2.96 5.05 12.98
C ILE A 247 1.94 5.36 11.89
N ARG A 248 1.17 4.36 11.44
CA ARG A 248 0.17 4.49 10.38
C ARG A 248 -0.90 5.54 10.71
N LEU A 249 -1.35 5.61 11.97
CA LEU A 249 -2.31 6.62 12.41
C LEU A 249 -1.73 8.04 12.34
N ASN A 250 -0.44 8.23 12.67
CA ASN A 250 0.21 9.54 12.54
C ASN A 250 0.43 9.93 11.09
N GLU A 251 0.79 9.00 10.20
CA GLU A 251 0.83 9.23 8.75
C GLU A 251 -0.56 9.66 8.22
N ALA A 252 -1.63 9.00 8.65
CA ALA A 252 -3.01 9.39 8.32
C ALA A 252 -3.36 10.80 8.82
N ARG A 253 -2.88 11.21 9.99
CA ARG A 253 -3.05 12.58 10.51
C ARG A 253 -2.28 13.62 9.69
N LEU A 254 -1.07 13.29 9.20
CA LEU A 254 -0.32 14.16 8.28
C LEU A 254 -1.11 14.40 7.00
N LEU A 255 -1.61 13.31 6.39
CA LEU A 255 -2.47 13.42 5.22
C LEU A 255 -3.71 14.26 5.50
N ARG A 256 -4.43 14.00 6.59
CA ARG A 256 -5.66 14.73 6.91
C ARG A 256 -5.40 16.24 7.04
N ARG A 257 -4.34 16.65 7.72
CA ARG A 257 -3.94 18.05 7.79
C ARG A 257 -3.66 18.65 6.40
N HIS A 258 -3.03 17.88 5.51
CA HIS A 258 -2.77 18.33 4.16
C HIS A 258 -4.07 18.51 3.36
N VAL A 259 -4.99 17.55 3.43
CA VAL A 259 -6.34 17.64 2.87
C VAL A 259 -7.08 18.86 3.40
N ASP A 260 -7.08 19.07 4.72
CA ASP A 260 -7.74 20.22 5.34
C ASP A 260 -7.16 21.55 4.86
N SER A 261 -5.83 21.61 4.67
CA SER A 261 -5.18 22.83 4.15
C SER A 261 -5.61 23.14 2.71
N ILE A 262 -5.74 22.10 1.87
CA ILE A 262 -6.22 22.24 0.49
C ILE A 262 -7.66 22.73 0.47
N LEU A 263 -8.55 22.08 1.24
CA LEU A 263 -9.97 22.41 1.27
C LEU A 263 -10.27 23.75 1.96
N LYS A 264 -9.37 24.19 2.84
CA LYS A 264 -9.43 25.57 3.40
C LYS A 264 -9.10 26.62 2.34
N ALA A 265 -8.18 26.32 1.43
CA ALA A 265 -7.79 27.22 0.34
C ALA A 265 -8.81 27.20 -0.81
N ASP A 266 -9.38 26.04 -1.12
CA ASP A 266 -10.37 25.83 -2.16
C ASP A 266 -11.35 24.73 -1.72
N ALA A 267 -12.54 25.13 -1.24
CA ALA A 267 -13.57 24.22 -0.77
C ALA A 267 -14.18 23.36 -1.90
N GLU A 268 -14.06 23.82 -3.15
CA GLU A 268 -14.57 23.13 -4.34
C GLU A 268 -13.49 22.33 -5.08
N ALA A 269 -12.32 22.14 -4.45
CA ALA A 269 -11.24 21.35 -5.04
C ALA A 269 -11.71 19.93 -5.39
N ARG A 270 -11.49 19.52 -6.63
CA ARG A 270 -11.70 18.14 -7.10
C ARG A 270 -10.52 17.27 -6.65
N LEU A 271 -10.56 16.85 -5.39
CA LEU A 271 -9.48 16.11 -4.75
C LEU A 271 -9.77 14.61 -4.72
N ILE A 272 -8.78 13.84 -5.12
CA ILE A 272 -8.76 12.37 -5.13
C ILE A 272 -7.65 11.92 -4.19
N VAL A 273 -8.00 11.28 -3.08
CA VAL A 273 -7.07 10.62 -2.16
C VAL A 273 -7.11 9.13 -2.46
N TYR A 274 -5.96 8.51 -2.71
CA TYR A 274 -5.90 7.14 -3.18
C TYR A 274 -4.67 6.38 -2.69
N GLY A 275 -4.71 5.07 -2.81
CA GLY A 275 -3.57 4.18 -2.62
C GLY A 275 -3.81 3.08 -1.59
N ASP A 276 -2.71 2.40 -1.25
CA ASP A 276 -2.68 1.38 -0.21
C ASP A 276 -2.58 2.05 1.17
N LEU A 277 -3.67 2.02 1.91
CA LEU A 277 -3.75 2.62 3.24
C LEU A 277 -3.40 1.63 4.35
N ASN A 278 -3.08 0.37 3.99
CA ASN A 278 -2.67 -0.70 4.91
C ASN A 278 -3.61 -0.88 6.12
N ASP A 279 -4.87 -0.43 5.97
CA ASP A 279 -5.89 -0.58 7.01
C ASP A 279 -7.30 -0.65 6.44
N THR A 280 -8.26 -1.13 7.24
CA THR A 280 -9.63 -1.38 6.82
C THR A 280 -10.57 -0.26 7.23
N ARG A 281 -11.73 -0.16 6.55
CA ARG A 281 -12.68 0.96 6.63
C ARG A 281 -13.11 1.34 8.06
N ALA A 282 -13.21 0.39 8.97
CA ALA A 282 -13.71 0.64 10.32
C ALA A 282 -12.68 1.20 11.30
N THR A 283 -11.39 1.23 10.91
CA THR A 283 -10.28 1.58 11.80
C THR A 283 -10.16 3.09 12.04
N PRO A 284 -9.47 3.50 13.11
CA PRO A 284 -9.15 4.91 13.36
C PRO A 284 -8.36 5.56 12.23
N VAL A 285 -7.49 4.81 11.53
CA VAL A 285 -6.69 5.30 10.41
C VAL A 285 -7.60 5.81 9.29
N ILE A 286 -8.49 4.96 8.78
CA ILE A 286 -9.39 5.33 7.68
C ILE A 286 -10.38 6.41 8.12
N LYS A 287 -10.91 6.33 9.35
CA LYS A 287 -11.79 7.38 9.90
C LYS A 287 -11.08 8.74 10.02
N THR A 288 -9.78 8.75 10.35
CA THR A 288 -8.98 9.98 10.36
C THR A 288 -8.88 10.57 8.95
N ILE A 289 -8.59 9.76 7.94
CA ILE A 289 -8.45 10.22 6.55
C ILE A 289 -9.79 10.74 6.01
N THR A 290 -10.88 9.99 6.19
CA THR A 290 -12.20 10.40 5.71
C THR A 290 -12.73 11.66 6.40
N GLY A 291 -12.32 11.91 7.64
CA GLY A 291 -12.83 12.99 8.45
C GLY A 291 -14.20 12.71 9.05
N LYS A 292 -14.83 13.74 9.62
CA LYS A 292 -16.14 13.61 10.29
C LYS A 292 -17.26 13.57 9.25
N TYR A 293 -18.10 12.56 9.33
CA TYR A 293 -19.30 12.45 8.47
C TYR A 293 -20.17 13.72 8.60
N ASN A 294 -20.70 14.20 7.48
CA ASN A 294 -21.43 15.47 7.33
C ASN A 294 -20.59 16.76 7.46
N ASP A 295 -19.28 16.66 7.72
CA ASP A 295 -18.41 17.84 7.60
C ASP A 295 -18.21 18.18 6.11
N PRO A 296 -18.13 19.48 5.73
CA PRO A 296 -17.83 19.87 4.36
C PRO A 296 -16.54 19.28 3.80
N THR A 297 -15.57 18.99 4.66
CA THR A 297 -14.27 18.42 4.30
C THR A 297 -14.24 16.87 4.31
N TYR A 298 -15.40 16.23 4.50
CA TYR A 298 -15.51 14.77 4.50
C TYR A 298 -15.16 14.16 3.14
N LEU A 299 -14.30 13.14 3.14
CA LEU A 299 -13.96 12.38 1.96
C LEU A 299 -14.85 11.14 1.83
N THR A 300 -15.52 11.00 0.70
CA THR A 300 -16.33 9.82 0.38
C THR A 300 -15.44 8.74 -0.23
N ALA A 301 -15.31 7.60 0.44
CA ALA A 301 -14.68 6.42 -0.15
C ALA A 301 -15.58 5.83 -1.23
N ILE A 302 -15.05 5.67 -2.45
CA ILE A 302 -15.81 5.08 -3.57
C ILE A 302 -16.03 3.59 -3.29
N PRO A 303 -17.28 3.11 -3.25
CA PRO A 303 -17.56 1.69 -3.11
C PRO A 303 -17.27 0.98 -4.44
N ALA A 304 -16.18 0.24 -4.47
CA ALA A 304 -15.82 -0.60 -5.62
C ALA A 304 -15.95 -2.08 -5.23
N LYS A 305 -16.40 -2.88 -6.18
CA LYS A 305 -16.53 -4.34 -6.08
C LYS A 305 -15.99 -4.97 -7.35
N ASP A 306 -15.63 -6.23 -7.26
CA ASP A 306 -15.25 -7.05 -8.42
C ASP A 306 -16.47 -7.62 -9.15
N SER A 307 -16.25 -8.45 -10.19
CA SER A 307 -17.30 -9.12 -10.98
C SER A 307 -18.17 -10.06 -10.13
N ARG A 308 -17.64 -10.55 -9.01
CA ARG A 308 -18.31 -11.44 -8.05
C ARG A 308 -18.93 -10.72 -6.87
N GLN A 309 -19.00 -9.37 -6.92
CA GLN A 309 -19.51 -8.51 -5.85
C GLN A 309 -18.69 -8.52 -4.56
N GLN A 310 -17.43 -8.98 -4.61
CA GLN A 310 -16.48 -8.95 -3.51
C GLN A 310 -15.76 -7.59 -3.47
N ALA A 311 -15.32 -7.18 -2.27
CA ALA A 311 -14.75 -5.85 -2.08
C ALA A 311 -13.30 -5.84 -1.56
N TRP A 312 -12.64 -6.99 -1.46
CA TRP A 312 -11.25 -7.08 -1.03
C TRP A 312 -10.28 -6.64 -2.14
N THR A 313 -9.14 -6.12 -1.76
CA THR A 313 -8.10 -5.64 -2.70
C THR A 313 -6.74 -6.28 -2.48
N HIS A 314 -6.51 -6.94 -1.36
CA HIS A 314 -5.24 -7.60 -1.04
C HIS A 314 -5.50 -9.00 -0.49
N HIS A 315 -4.71 -9.96 -0.95
CA HIS A 315 -4.70 -11.33 -0.47
C HIS A 315 -3.35 -11.67 0.16
N TRP A 316 -3.35 -11.88 1.48
CA TRP A 316 -2.16 -12.38 2.17
C TRP A 316 -2.16 -13.91 2.12
N ALA A 317 -1.52 -14.47 1.10
CA ALA A 317 -1.54 -15.90 0.79
C ALA A 317 -1.06 -16.77 1.95
N LEU A 318 -0.02 -16.33 2.70
CA LEU A 318 0.52 -17.11 3.84
C LEU A 318 -0.53 -17.41 4.92
N HIS A 319 -1.51 -16.54 5.12
CA HIS A 319 -2.54 -16.66 6.16
C HIS A 319 -3.96 -16.79 5.59
N ASP A 320 -4.09 -16.85 4.26
CA ASP A 320 -5.39 -16.87 3.55
C ASP A 320 -6.33 -15.73 3.99
N ILE A 321 -5.76 -14.53 4.14
CA ILE A 321 -6.50 -13.34 4.61
C ILE A 321 -6.77 -12.41 3.45
N TYR A 322 -8.05 -12.14 3.20
CA TYR A 322 -8.52 -11.17 2.20
C TYR A 322 -8.90 -9.85 2.90
N SER A 323 -8.35 -8.74 2.43
CA SER A 323 -8.54 -7.44 3.05
C SER A 323 -8.85 -6.34 2.03
N ARG A 324 -9.72 -5.38 2.38
CA ARG A 324 -9.89 -4.13 1.64
C ARG A 324 -8.99 -3.08 2.28
N ILE A 325 -7.83 -2.82 1.69
CA ILE A 325 -6.84 -1.86 2.20
C ILE A 325 -6.46 -0.78 1.19
N ASP A 326 -6.82 -0.95 -0.08
CA ASP A 326 -6.69 0.06 -1.12
C ASP A 326 -7.98 0.85 -1.28
N PHE A 327 -7.87 2.16 -1.46
CA PHE A 327 -9.01 3.07 -1.53
C PHE A 327 -8.82 4.14 -2.60
N ILE A 328 -9.96 4.62 -3.12
CA ILE A 328 -10.12 5.90 -3.79
C ILE A 328 -11.17 6.67 -3.00
N MET A 329 -10.81 7.86 -2.52
CA MET A 329 -11.69 8.73 -1.75
C MET A 329 -11.75 10.10 -2.42
N VAL A 330 -12.92 10.72 -2.43
CA VAL A 330 -13.15 11.97 -3.15
C VAL A 330 -13.81 13.02 -2.27
N THR A 331 -13.55 14.28 -2.57
CA THR A 331 -14.22 15.42 -1.94
C THR A 331 -15.70 15.49 -2.33
N ARG A 332 -16.47 16.27 -1.56
CA ARG A 332 -17.88 16.52 -1.83
C ARG A 332 -18.10 17.12 -3.23
N ALA A 333 -17.26 18.06 -3.65
CA ALA A 333 -17.31 18.66 -4.98
C ALA A 333 -17.16 17.62 -6.08
N LEU A 334 -16.17 16.73 -5.97
CA LEU A 334 -15.91 15.71 -6.99
C LEU A 334 -16.91 14.54 -6.94
N ARG A 335 -17.55 14.29 -5.80
CA ARG A 335 -18.46 13.13 -5.62
C ARG A 335 -19.58 13.08 -6.65
N GLN A 336 -20.06 14.24 -7.12
CA GLN A 336 -21.14 14.33 -8.11
C GLN A 336 -20.69 13.88 -9.51
N GLU A 337 -19.40 13.90 -9.78
CA GLU A 337 -18.80 13.48 -11.04
C GLU A 337 -18.43 11.98 -11.06
N VAL A 338 -18.54 11.27 -9.91
CA VAL A 338 -18.19 9.85 -9.81
C VAL A 338 -19.26 8.99 -10.48
N ASP A 339 -18.84 8.20 -11.45
CA ASP A 339 -19.63 7.09 -11.98
C ASP A 339 -19.54 5.90 -11.01
N PHE A 340 -20.41 5.88 -10.00
CA PHE A 340 -20.42 4.82 -8.99
C PHE A 340 -20.65 3.42 -9.56
N PRO A 341 -21.55 3.20 -10.54
CA PRO A 341 -21.71 1.90 -11.20
C PRO A 341 -20.47 1.47 -12.00
N GLY A 342 -19.73 2.41 -12.57
CA GLY A 342 -18.51 2.15 -13.33
C GLY A 342 -17.26 1.90 -12.47
N ALA A 343 -17.32 2.21 -11.17
CA ALA A 343 -16.21 1.96 -10.25
C ALA A 343 -16.10 0.47 -9.92
N LYS A 344 -14.93 -0.11 -10.10
CA LYS A 344 -14.72 -1.55 -9.89
C LYS A 344 -13.33 -1.89 -9.33
N ILE A 345 -13.25 -3.03 -8.65
CA ILE A 345 -12.01 -3.75 -8.40
C ILE A 345 -11.76 -4.64 -9.61
N ILE A 346 -10.56 -4.59 -10.15
CA ILE A 346 -10.17 -5.36 -11.32
C ILE A 346 -9.83 -6.78 -10.87
N ASP A 347 -10.54 -7.77 -11.43
CA ASP A 347 -10.40 -9.19 -11.14
C ASP A 347 -10.27 -10.03 -12.42
N ASP A 348 -9.64 -9.45 -13.44
CA ASP A 348 -9.35 -10.14 -14.70
C ASP A 348 -8.51 -11.39 -14.44
N GLU A 349 -8.64 -12.38 -15.32
CA GLU A 349 -7.79 -13.57 -15.26
C GLU A 349 -6.30 -13.20 -15.25
N GLY A 350 -5.54 -13.80 -14.34
CA GLY A 350 -4.11 -13.56 -14.16
C GLY A 350 -3.77 -12.31 -13.34
N TRP A 351 -4.75 -11.66 -12.69
CA TRP A 351 -4.47 -10.53 -11.77
C TRP A 351 -3.48 -10.93 -10.67
N ASP A 352 -3.54 -12.15 -10.18
CA ASP A 352 -2.70 -12.74 -9.12
C ASP A 352 -1.25 -12.97 -9.53
N LYS A 353 -0.96 -13.01 -10.85
CA LYS A 353 0.41 -12.99 -11.37
C LYS A 353 1.01 -11.60 -11.38
N ALA A 354 0.18 -10.58 -11.44
CA ALA A 354 0.61 -9.19 -11.52
C ALA A 354 1.01 -8.62 -10.15
N SER A 355 0.23 -8.92 -9.09
CA SER A 355 0.42 -8.39 -7.76
C SER A 355 -0.42 -9.16 -6.73
N ASP A 356 -0.02 -9.14 -5.45
CA ASP A 356 -0.83 -9.55 -4.31
C ASP A 356 -1.98 -8.58 -4.01
N HIS A 357 -2.01 -7.43 -4.70
CA HIS A 357 -3.11 -6.47 -4.69
C HIS A 357 -3.92 -6.50 -5.97
N ARG A 358 -5.18 -6.08 -5.89
CA ARG A 358 -6.06 -5.83 -7.05
C ARG A 358 -6.26 -4.34 -7.27
N ALA A 359 -6.10 -3.90 -8.51
CA ALA A 359 -6.26 -2.51 -8.89
C ALA A 359 -7.72 -2.05 -8.74
N ILE A 360 -7.91 -0.75 -8.47
CA ILE A 360 -9.24 -0.13 -8.41
C ILE A 360 -9.37 0.89 -9.53
N LEU A 361 -10.41 0.75 -10.34
CA LEU A 361 -10.81 1.72 -11.36
C LEU A 361 -11.93 2.62 -10.82
N ALA A 362 -11.81 3.92 -11.03
CA ALA A 362 -12.88 4.91 -10.89
C ALA A 362 -13.02 5.75 -12.17
N ILE A 363 -14.23 6.23 -12.46
CA ILE A 363 -14.55 7.05 -13.62
C ILE A 363 -15.20 8.33 -13.13
N PHE A 364 -14.73 9.48 -13.63
CA PHE A 364 -15.26 10.82 -13.33
C PHE A 364 -15.82 11.45 -14.60
N ARG A 365 -17.10 11.87 -14.56
CA ARG A 365 -17.85 12.41 -15.72
C ARG A 365 -18.08 13.91 -15.64
#